data_c11485b836a514158e7b339c7112363a
#
_entry.id   c11485b836a514158e7b339c7112363a
#
_cell.length_a   1.000
_cell.length_b   1.000
_cell.length_c   1.000
_cell.angle_alpha   90.00
_cell.angle_beta   90.00
_cell.angle_gamma   90.00
#
_symmetry.space_group_name_H-M   'P 1'
#
loop_
_entity.id
_entity.type
_entity.pdbx_description
1 polymer ?
#
loop_
_entity_poly.entity_id
_entity_poly.type
_entity_poly.pdbx_seq_one_letter_code
_entity_poly.pdbx_strand_id
1 'polypeptide(L)'
;MDTALNIWPTFGFRKNPYGTEELKPDSEGDELLIGRDAEVRKLQRRWYSSTQIATLEGPVGVGKTSLAGVAAYRAMQVRLAARSELIVPLNKTIQFEADTQSLTRKILFEIAQALLRHETTFRNCGHPLPNLNDLRSWVNNPVFKGGSVGIAPLSAGKATPSPNSTSGFSESGFEEHITYLLRECFPEDKTGSLVGVVDNLELLRTAGSARECLDQLRDTAFKLPGIRWVLVGATGIVKTAVSVPRLSGKVANPIQLEPVTDEYLSSLIEKRINYYAASEGATAPVNPKQFQQLYAIAGKNLRDTFKHAQDIALWLFELSEDGKPTPINPVESWIEEQADYGNIATQMTAAAQEVFDELVKNGGAIPAAQLADDPSTYAQKVRYRVRILEKLNLAETVGTEDDLRFKVVRLTALGWFTHHVRSSSQGSH
;
A
#
# COMPACT_ATOMS: atom_id res chain seq x y z
N MET A 1 -25.93 -16.47 -19.25
CA MET A 1 -24.61 -16.03 -18.78
C MET A 1 -24.57 -16.28 -17.28
N ASP A 2 -23.63 -17.05 -16.85
CA ASP A 2 -23.51 -17.45 -15.45
C ASP A 2 -23.21 -16.23 -14.57
N THR A 3 -24.25 -15.61 -14.03
CA THR A 3 -24.15 -14.47 -13.10
C THR A 3 -23.64 -14.92 -11.73
N ALA A 4 -23.51 -16.23 -11.53
CA ALA A 4 -23.14 -16.85 -10.26
C ALA A 4 -21.70 -16.57 -9.77
N LEU A 5 -20.77 -16.13 -10.62
CA LEU A 5 -19.38 -15.92 -10.24
C LEU A 5 -19.06 -14.47 -9.82
N ASN A 6 -19.89 -13.50 -10.16
CA ASN A 6 -19.70 -12.10 -9.78
C ASN A 6 -20.93 -11.59 -9.04
N ILE A 7 -20.81 -11.39 -7.74
CA ILE A 7 -21.93 -10.99 -6.87
C ILE A 7 -22.34 -9.52 -7.02
N TRP A 8 -21.48 -8.64 -7.54
CA TRP A 8 -21.71 -7.21 -7.51
C TRP A 8 -22.90 -6.74 -8.36
N PRO A 9 -23.16 -7.33 -9.55
CA PRO A 9 -24.36 -7.01 -10.33
C PRO A 9 -25.67 -7.33 -9.60
N THR A 10 -25.71 -8.33 -8.71
CA THR A 10 -26.93 -8.64 -7.92
C THR A 10 -27.25 -7.54 -6.89
N PHE A 11 -26.23 -6.85 -6.41
CA PHE A 11 -26.39 -5.67 -5.55
C PHE A 11 -26.55 -4.36 -6.32
N GLY A 12 -26.53 -4.39 -7.66
CA GLY A 12 -26.65 -3.21 -8.52
C GLY A 12 -25.34 -2.46 -8.74
N PHE A 13 -24.18 -3.10 -8.55
CA PHE A 13 -22.88 -2.47 -8.75
C PHE A 13 -22.17 -2.99 -10.01
N ARG A 14 -21.48 -2.08 -10.73
CA ARG A 14 -20.61 -2.46 -11.86
C ARG A 14 -19.25 -2.99 -11.43
N LYS A 15 -18.81 -2.68 -10.20
CA LYS A 15 -17.54 -3.10 -9.60
C LYS A 15 -17.69 -3.11 -8.08
N ASN A 16 -16.85 -3.88 -7.39
CA ASN A 16 -16.79 -3.93 -5.93
C ASN A 16 -16.55 -2.55 -5.29
N PRO A 17 -17.49 -1.99 -4.52
CA PRO A 17 -17.29 -0.71 -3.82
C PRO A 17 -16.34 -0.82 -2.63
N TYR A 18 -16.05 -2.04 -2.16
CA TYR A 18 -15.19 -2.32 -1.01
C TYR A 18 -13.81 -2.85 -1.42
N GLY A 19 -13.38 -2.64 -2.67
CA GLY A 19 -12.06 -3.06 -3.13
C GLY A 19 -10.94 -2.47 -2.27
N THR A 20 -9.93 -3.30 -1.97
CA THR A 20 -8.79 -2.98 -1.09
C THR A 20 -7.55 -2.50 -1.85
N GLU A 21 -7.62 -2.47 -3.17
CA GLU A 21 -6.52 -2.04 -4.02
C GLU A 21 -6.17 -0.57 -3.77
N GLU A 22 -4.90 -0.23 -4.00
CA GLU A 22 -4.46 1.16 -3.96
C GLU A 22 -5.19 1.99 -5.02
N LEU A 23 -5.55 3.23 -4.67
CA LEU A 23 -6.08 4.19 -5.64
C LEU A 23 -4.97 4.56 -6.62
N LYS A 24 -5.25 4.39 -7.91
CA LYS A 24 -4.30 4.70 -8.97
C LYS A 24 -4.16 6.22 -9.17
N PRO A 25 -3.04 6.68 -9.74
CA PRO A 25 -2.85 8.08 -10.10
C PRO A 25 -3.62 8.43 -11.38
N ASP A 26 -4.95 8.41 -11.29
CA ASP A 26 -5.89 8.69 -12.38
C ASP A 26 -7.15 9.41 -11.87
N SER A 27 -8.13 9.64 -12.75
CA SER A 27 -9.38 10.32 -12.40
C SER A 27 -10.23 9.54 -11.40
N GLU A 28 -10.23 8.20 -11.44
CA GLU A 28 -10.93 7.36 -10.46
C GLU A 28 -10.30 7.55 -9.07
N GLY A 29 -8.98 7.46 -8.99
CA GLY A 29 -8.27 7.65 -7.72
C GLY A 29 -8.46 9.07 -7.16
N ASP A 30 -8.45 10.09 -8.01
CA ASP A 30 -8.69 11.47 -7.60
C ASP A 30 -10.09 11.66 -7.01
N GLU A 31 -11.10 11.09 -7.65
CA GLU A 31 -12.49 11.18 -7.19
C GLU A 31 -12.74 10.43 -5.88
N LEU A 32 -12.03 9.32 -5.65
CA LEU A 32 -12.21 8.45 -4.49
C LEU A 32 -11.30 8.79 -3.30
N LEU A 33 -10.32 9.68 -3.45
CA LEU A 33 -9.45 10.11 -2.34
C LEU A 33 -10.14 11.21 -1.52
N ILE A 34 -10.77 10.83 -0.44
CA ILE A 34 -11.53 11.72 0.45
C ILE A 34 -10.76 11.97 1.75
N GLY A 35 -10.86 13.21 2.28
CA GLY A 35 -10.36 13.58 3.60
C GLY A 35 -8.83 13.66 3.73
N ARG A 36 -8.12 13.87 2.61
CA ARG A 36 -6.65 13.91 2.57
C ARG A 36 -6.06 15.17 1.93
N ASP A 37 -6.87 16.19 1.74
CA ASP A 37 -6.45 17.40 1.01
C ASP A 37 -5.33 18.18 1.71
N ALA A 38 -5.26 18.12 3.04
CA ALA A 38 -4.20 18.78 3.80
C ALA A 38 -2.85 18.09 3.57
N GLU A 39 -2.82 16.76 3.62
CA GLU A 39 -1.62 15.95 3.39
C GLU A 39 -1.17 16.02 1.93
N VAL A 40 -2.11 15.98 0.97
CA VAL A 40 -1.83 16.21 -0.46
C VAL A 40 -1.13 17.55 -0.65
N ARG A 41 -1.68 18.64 -0.10
CA ARG A 41 -1.06 19.97 -0.20
C ARG A 41 0.33 20.03 0.46
N LYS A 42 0.51 19.37 1.61
CA LYS A 42 1.83 19.29 2.27
C LYS A 42 2.85 18.59 1.38
N LEU A 43 2.45 17.46 0.76
CA LEU A 43 3.31 16.67 -0.12
C LEU A 43 3.68 17.46 -1.38
N GLN A 44 2.70 18.08 -2.04
CA GLN A 44 2.92 18.91 -3.22
C GLN A 44 3.86 20.09 -2.93
N ARG A 45 3.67 20.79 -1.79
CA ARG A 45 4.59 21.89 -1.39
C ARG A 45 6.03 21.41 -1.28
N ARG A 46 6.27 20.19 -0.80
CA ARG A 46 7.63 19.63 -0.74
C ARG A 46 8.23 19.44 -2.13
N TRP A 47 7.44 18.95 -3.07
CA TRP A 47 7.94 18.79 -4.45
C TRP A 47 8.30 20.09 -5.13
N TYR A 48 7.56 21.16 -4.82
CA TYR A 48 7.82 22.47 -5.44
C TYR A 48 8.86 23.33 -4.70
N SER A 49 9.06 23.10 -3.42
CA SER A 49 9.86 23.99 -2.57
C SER A 49 11.12 23.36 -2.02
N SER A 50 11.38 22.08 -2.28
CA SER A 50 12.52 21.37 -1.73
C SER A 50 13.08 20.33 -2.70
N THR A 51 14.39 20.13 -2.65
CA THR A 51 15.07 19.02 -3.35
C THR A 51 15.16 17.77 -2.51
N GLN A 52 14.68 17.81 -1.26
CA GLN A 52 14.67 16.66 -0.37
C GLN A 52 13.64 15.61 -0.81
N ILE A 53 13.97 14.35 -0.57
CA ILE A 53 13.05 13.22 -0.74
C ILE A 53 11.89 13.39 0.25
N ALA A 54 10.67 13.43 -0.26
CA ALA A 54 9.48 13.51 0.58
C ALA A 54 9.21 12.17 1.27
N THR A 55 8.58 12.20 2.44
CA THR A 55 8.30 10.99 3.21
C THR A 55 6.91 11.00 3.80
N LEU A 56 6.26 9.82 3.81
CA LEU A 56 4.97 9.56 4.42
C LEU A 56 5.08 8.44 5.43
N GLU A 57 4.57 8.66 6.63
CA GLU A 57 4.44 7.64 7.67
C GLU A 57 3.00 7.53 8.17
N GLY A 58 2.65 6.38 8.70
CA GLY A 58 1.35 6.15 9.32
C GLY A 58 1.05 4.67 9.46
N PRO A 59 -0.04 4.29 10.13
CA PRO A 59 -0.44 2.90 10.31
C PRO A 59 -0.57 2.14 8.98
N VAL A 60 -0.47 0.81 9.05
CA VAL A 60 -0.75 -0.04 7.88
C VAL A 60 -2.22 0.13 7.49
N GLY A 61 -2.49 0.17 6.19
CA GLY A 61 -3.86 0.29 5.67
C GLY A 61 -4.47 1.70 5.70
N VAL A 62 -3.74 2.74 6.13
CA VAL A 62 -4.25 4.13 6.25
C VAL A 62 -4.35 4.88 4.90
N GLY A 63 -3.86 4.29 3.81
CA GLY A 63 -3.93 4.87 2.46
C GLY A 63 -2.74 5.74 2.05
N LYS A 64 -1.53 5.51 2.63
CA LYS A 64 -0.30 6.27 2.31
C LYS A 64 0.05 6.25 0.83
N THR A 65 0.08 5.06 0.25
CA THR A 65 0.44 4.82 -1.16
C THR A 65 -0.55 5.47 -2.11
N SER A 66 -1.86 5.27 -1.85
CA SER A 66 -2.95 5.93 -2.58
C SER A 66 -2.81 7.46 -2.54
N LEU A 67 -2.53 8.03 -1.38
CA LEU A 67 -2.32 9.47 -1.22
C LEU A 67 -1.16 9.97 -2.08
N ALA A 68 -0.01 9.27 -2.05
CA ALA A 68 1.17 9.69 -2.82
C ALA A 68 0.90 9.68 -4.33
N GLY A 69 0.29 8.61 -4.85
CA GLY A 69 -0.06 8.48 -6.26
C GLY A 69 -1.08 9.54 -6.72
N VAL A 70 -2.16 9.69 -5.96
CA VAL A 70 -3.21 10.68 -6.29
C VAL A 70 -2.71 12.13 -6.15
N ALA A 71 -1.86 12.40 -5.15
CA ALA A 71 -1.25 13.73 -5.02
C ALA A 71 -0.40 14.12 -6.25
N ALA A 72 0.33 13.15 -6.83
CA ALA A 72 1.09 13.36 -8.05
C ALA A 72 0.17 13.57 -9.27
N TYR A 73 -0.91 12.81 -9.37
CA TYR A 73 -1.92 13.01 -10.41
C TYR A 73 -2.58 14.39 -10.31
N ARG A 74 -3.02 14.82 -9.13
CA ARG A 74 -3.58 16.17 -8.90
C ARG A 74 -2.57 17.26 -9.27
N ALA A 75 -1.29 17.09 -8.91
CA ALA A 75 -0.24 18.02 -9.31
C ALA A 75 -0.10 18.10 -10.83
N MET A 76 -0.13 16.97 -11.53
CA MET A 76 -0.12 16.91 -13.00
C MET A 76 -1.30 17.70 -13.59
N GLN A 77 -2.52 17.47 -13.13
CA GLN A 77 -3.73 18.14 -13.66
C GLN A 77 -3.67 19.67 -13.47
N VAL A 78 -3.27 20.14 -12.29
CA VAL A 78 -3.12 21.58 -12.00
C VAL A 78 -2.08 22.22 -12.93
N ARG A 79 -0.96 21.56 -13.18
CA ARG A 79 0.13 22.08 -14.02
C ARG A 79 -0.21 22.03 -15.51
N LEU A 80 -0.93 21.01 -15.95
CA LEU A 80 -1.49 20.96 -17.31
C LEU A 80 -2.41 22.15 -17.56
N ALA A 81 -3.32 22.43 -16.64
CA ALA A 81 -4.23 23.58 -16.74
C ALA A 81 -3.49 24.93 -16.73
N ALA A 82 -2.46 25.06 -15.92
CA ALA A 82 -1.65 26.28 -15.79
C ALA A 82 -0.59 26.46 -16.88
N ARG A 83 -0.38 25.44 -17.75
CA ARG A 83 0.71 25.39 -18.74
C ARG A 83 2.10 25.71 -18.13
N SER A 84 2.35 25.17 -16.94
CA SER A 84 3.57 25.40 -16.19
C SER A 84 4.36 24.08 -16.04
N GLU A 85 5.36 24.08 -15.15
CA GLU A 85 6.20 22.90 -14.90
C GLU A 85 5.38 21.60 -14.80
N LEU A 86 5.67 20.62 -15.65
CA LEU A 86 4.92 19.38 -15.71
C LEU A 86 5.38 18.39 -14.63
N ILE A 87 4.46 17.96 -13.78
CA ILE A 87 4.70 16.87 -12.83
C ILE A 87 3.91 15.65 -13.28
N VAL A 88 4.58 14.51 -13.38
CA VAL A 88 4.00 13.28 -13.93
C VAL A 88 4.25 12.12 -12.97
N PRO A 89 3.23 11.38 -12.51
CA PRO A 89 3.43 10.21 -11.68
C PRO A 89 4.05 9.04 -12.47
N LEU A 90 4.88 8.24 -11.83
CA LEU A 90 5.17 6.90 -12.32
C LEU A 90 3.88 6.06 -12.34
N ASN A 91 3.84 5.05 -13.23
CA ASN A 91 2.64 4.25 -13.44
C ASN A 91 2.30 3.37 -12.24
N LYS A 92 3.32 2.91 -11.54
CA LYS A 92 3.19 2.00 -10.39
C LYS A 92 4.03 2.46 -9.22
N THR A 93 3.55 2.14 -8.05
CA THR A 93 4.33 2.20 -6.82
C THR A 93 5.40 1.13 -6.83
N ILE A 94 6.62 1.50 -6.48
CA ILE A 94 7.78 0.62 -6.42
C ILE A 94 7.85 0.03 -5.02
N GLN A 95 7.75 -1.30 -4.93
CA GLN A 95 7.93 -2.00 -3.66
C GLN A 95 9.41 -2.06 -3.32
N PHE A 96 9.77 -1.61 -2.10
CA PHE A 96 11.14 -1.66 -1.61
C PHE A 96 11.62 -3.11 -1.46
N GLU A 97 12.84 -3.36 -1.88
CA GLU A 97 13.52 -4.66 -1.79
C GLU A 97 14.92 -4.48 -1.25
N ALA A 98 15.47 -5.51 -0.60
CA ALA A 98 16.82 -5.47 -0.06
C ALA A 98 17.92 -5.68 -1.14
N ASP A 99 17.55 -6.11 -2.33
CA ASP A 99 18.47 -6.22 -3.48
C ASP A 99 18.48 -4.92 -4.29
N THR A 100 19.56 -4.16 -4.16
CA THR A 100 19.72 -2.86 -4.83
C THR A 100 19.71 -2.97 -6.35
N GLN A 101 20.28 -4.03 -6.93
CA GLN A 101 20.33 -4.17 -8.39
C GLN A 101 18.92 -4.45 -8.95
N SER A 102 18.19 -5.37 -8.32
CA SER A 102 16.80 -5.65 -8.68
C SER A 102 15.95 -4.41 -8.57
N LEU A 103 16.05 -3.69 -7.46
CA LEU A 103 15.28 -2.48 -7.20
C LEU A 103 15.62 -1.36 -8.18
N THR A 104 16.90 -1.11 -8.47
CA THR A 104 17.33 -0.11 -9.46
C THR A 104 16.78 -0.43 -10.84
N ARG A 105 16.81 -1.70 -11.26
CA ARG A 105 16.23 -2.11 -12.56
C ARG A 105 14.73 -1.86 -12.64
N LYS A 106 13.99 -2.20 -11.57
CA LYS A 106 12.55 -1.90 -11.48
C LYS A 106 12.26 -0.43 -11.59
N ILE A 107 13.03 0.40 -10.88
CA ILE A 107 12.94 1.86 -10.94
C ILE A 107 13.14 2.36 -12.38
N LEU A 108 14.22 1.96 -13.04
CA LEU A 108 14.52 2.37 -14.41
C LEU A 108 13.43 1.92 -15.40
N PHE A 109 12.89 0.73 -15.21
CA PHE A 109 11.80 0.22 -16.03
C PHE A 109 10.51 1.02 -15.86
N GLU A 110 10.11 1.36 -14.62
CA GLU A 110 8.92 2.18 -14.36
C GLU A 110 9.10 3.62 -14.89
N ILE A 111 10.31 4.17 -14.85
CA ILE A 111 10.63 5.46 -15.48
C ILE A 111 10.42 5.37 -17.01
N ALA A 112 10.95 4.33 -17.63
CA ALA A 112 10.78 4.10 -19.07
C ALA A 112 9.31 3.99 -19.46
N GLN A 113 8.53 3.23 -18.71
CA GLN A 113 7.08 3.07 -18.89
C GLN A 113 6.34 4.42 -18.74
N ALA A 114 6.73 5.23 -17.76
CA ALA A 114 6.10 6.54 -17.53
C ALA A 114 6.39 7.51 -18.68
N LEU A 115 7.64 7.58 -19.19
CA LEU A 115 7.99 8.40 -20.33
C LEU A 115 7.18 8.01 -21.58
N LEU A 116 7.04 6.71 -21.84
CA LEU A 116 6.27 6.20 -22.99
C LEU A 116 4.77 6.48 -22.82
N ARG A 117 4.21 6.22 -21.63
CA ARG A 117 2.78 6.42 -21.37
C ARG A 117 2.38 7.88 -21.49
N HIS A 118 3.20 8.79 -21.01
CA HIS A 118 2.92 10.22 -21.00
C HIS A 118 3.52 10.99 -22.17
N GLU A 119 4.04 10.30 -23.20
CA GLU A 119 4.61 10.93 -24.39
C GLU A 119 3.69 11.97 -25.01
N THR A 120 2.42 11.63 -25.21
CA THR A 120 1.41 12.54 -25.77
C THR A 120 1.20 13.76 -24.87
N THR A 121 1.18 13.55 -23.55
CA THR A 121 1.05 14.62 -22.56
C THR A 121 2.22 15.60 -22.65
N PHE A 122 3.45 15.08 -22.69
CA PHE A 122 4.67 15.91 -22.84
C PHE A 122 4.62 16.75 -24.13
N ARG A 123 4.29 16.10 -25.26
CA ARG A 123 4.21 16.77 -26.58
C ARG A 123 3.13 17.85 -26.61
N ASN A 124 1.93 17.56 -26.08
CA ASN A 124 0.80 18.49 -26.09
C ASN A 124 1.07 19.74 -25.22
N CYS A 125 1.89 19.60 -24.17
CA CYS A 125 2.31 20.71 -23.32
C CYS A 125 3.49 21.49 -23.87
N GLY A 126 4.11 21.06 -24.98
CA GLY A 126 5.35 21.62 -25.47
C GLY A 126 6.55 21.37 -24.56
N HIS A 127 6.47 20.33 -23.72
CA HIS A 127 7.56 19.95 -22.81
C HIS A 127 8.70 19.32 -23.61
N PRO A 128 9.96 19.57 -23.29
CA PRO A 128 11.09 18.91 -23.94
C PRO A 128 10.95 17.39 -23.88
N LEU A 129 11.01 16.74 -25.01
CA LEU A 129 10.92 15.28 -25.08
C LEU A 129 11.76 14.79 -26.26
N PRO A 130 12.83 14.02 -26.02
CA PRO A 130 13.61 13.41 -27.08
C PRO A 130 12.83 12.32 -27.81
N ASN A 131 13.42 11.73 -28.85
CA ASN A 131 12.84 10.59 -29.55
C ASN A 131 12.86 9.35 -28.64
N LEU A 132 11.70 8.73 -28.43
CA LEU A 132 11.53 7.56 -27.58
C LEU A 132 11.46 6.23 -28.35
N ASN A 133 11.80 6.20 -29.64
CA ASN A 133 11.69 4.97 -30.44
C ASN A 133 12.61 3.86 -29.95
N ASP A 134 13.83 4.20 -29.55
CA ASP A 134 14.78 3.22 -29.00
C ASP A 134 14.28 2.69 -27.65
N LEU A 135 13.77 3.57 -26.78
CA LEU A 135 13.16 3.18 -25.51
C LEU A 135 11.96 2.25 -25.71
N ARG A 136 11.09 2.57 -26.70
CA ARG A 136 9.93 1.74 -27.03
C ARG A 136 10.36 0.37 -27.56
N SER A 137 11.39 0.33 -28.39
CA SER A 137 11.97 -0.92 -28.88
C SER A 137 12.49 -1.76 -27.71
N TRP A 138 13.22 -1.17 -26.78
CA TRP A 138 13.75 -1.89 -25.63
C TRP A 138 12.68 -2.44 -24.69
N VAL A 139 11.67 -1.65 -24.39
CA VAL A 139 10.57 -2.05 -23.50
C VAL A 139 9.69 -3.15 -24.11
N ASN A 140 9.48 -3.12 -25.44
CA ASN A 140 8.57 -4.03 -26.13
C ASN A 140 9.24 -5.27 -26.74
N ASN A 141 10.57 -5.27 -26.85
CA ASN A 141 11.27 -6.43 -27.41
C ASN A 141 11.20 -7.63 -26.47
N PRO A 142 10.78 -8.80 -26.95
CA PRO A 142 10.80 -10.02 -26.15
C PRO A 142 12.23 -10.43 -25.83
N VAL A 143 12.52 -10.73 -24.58
CA VAL A 143 13.78 -11.36 -24.17
C VAL A 143 13.61 -12.86 -24.27
N PHE A 144 14.41 -13.50 -25.11
CA PHE A 144 14.48 -14.96 -25.14
C PHE A 144 15.32 -15.45 -23.95
N LYS A 145 14.69 -16.08 -22.97
CA LYS A 145 15.40 -16.79 -21.92
C LYS A 145 16.02 -18.06 -22.51
N GLY A 146 17.31 -18.04 -22.68
CA GLY A 146 18.07 -19.25 -23.03
C GLY A 146 19.02 -19.04 -24.21
N GLY A 147 20.30 -18.96 -23.89
CA GLY A 147 21.37 -19.16 -24.84
C GLY A 147 22.17 -17.91 -25.16
N SER A 148 23.46 -17.99 -24.82
CA SER A 148 24.54 -17.19 -25.33
C SER A 148 24.31 -16.81 -26.81
N VAL A 149 24.60 -15.56 -27.15
CA VAL A 149 24.73 -15.12 -28.56
C VAL A 149 25.90 -15.88 -29.19
N GLY A 150 25.60 -17.07 -29.69
CA GLY A 150 26.44 -17.85 -30.54
C GLY A 150 25.64 -18.06 -31.82
N ILE A 151 26.19 -17.61 -32.93
CA ILE A 151 25.71 -17.95 -34.28
C ILE A 151 25.67 -19.47 -34.38
N ALA A 152 24.53 -20.07 -34.31
CA ALA A 152 24.34 -21.50 -34.55
C ALA A 152 23.02 -21.75 -35.32
N PRO A 153 23.02 -22.73 -36.23
CA PRO A 153 21.95 -22.91 -37.23
C PRO A 153 20.68 -23.48 -36.57
N LEU A 154 19.56 -23.19 -37.22
CA LEU A 154 18.20 -23.63 -36.90
C LEU A 154 18.13 -25.08 -36.43
N SER A 155 17.90 -25.28 -35.16
CA SER A 155 17.25 -26.49 -34.64
C SER A 155 16.10 -26.08 -33.72
N ALA A 156 14.93 -26.59 -34.02
CA ALA A 156 13.65 -26.20 -33.49
C ALA A 156 13.49 -26.57 -32.01
N GLY A 157 13.87 -25.67 -31.13
CA GLY A 157 13.39 -25.64 -29.75
C GLY A 157 12.41 -24.48 -29.63
N LYS A 158 11.17 -24.73 -29.28
CA LYS A 158 10.14 -23.70 -28.98
C LYS A 158 10.56 -22.85 -27.79
N ALA A 159 11.35 -21.79 -28.03
CA ALA A 159 11.53 -20.74 -27.05
C ALA A 159 10.25 -19.90 -27.01
N THR A 160 9.53 -19.91 -25.91
CA THR A 160 8.38 -19.03 -25.70
C THR A 160 8.88 -17.60 -25.53
N PRO A 161 8.49 -16.67 -26.41
CA PRO A 161 8.83 -15.26 -26.22
C PRO A 161 8.16 -14.75 -24.97
N SER A 162 8.93 -14.21 -24.02
CA SER A 162 8.41 -13.48 -22.87
C SER A 162 8.66 -11.99 -23.08
N PRO A 163 7.74 -11.11 -22.64
CA PRO A 163 7.98 -9.67 -22.69
C PRO A 163 9.26 -9.33 -21.93
N ASN A 164 9.95 -8.28 -22.41
CA ASN A 164 11.22 -7.88 -21.85
C ASN A 164 11.09 -7.62 -20.33
N SER A 165 11.82 -8.41 -19.56
CA SER A 165 11.85 -8.27 -18.09
C SER A 165 13.07 -7.44 -17.68
N THR A 166 13.02 -6.85 -16.47
CA THR A 166 14.10 -6.00 -15.93
C THR A 166 15.50 -6.62 -16.01
N SER A 167 15.62 -7.95 -16.13
CA SER A 167 16.90 -8.66 -16.22
C SER A 167 17.64 -8.47 -17.56
N GLY A 168 16.96 -8.08 -18.64
CA GLY A 168 17.59 -7.83 -19.95
C GLY A 168 18.26 -6.47 -20.07
N PHE A 169 18.05 -5.55 -19.13
CA PHE A 169 18.51 -4.18 -19.22
C PHE A 169 19.91 -3.91 -18.65
N SER A 170 20.45 -4.81 -17.85
CA SER A 170 21.69 -4.57 -17.09
C SER A 170 22.97 -4.61 -17.92
N GLU A 171 22.93 -5.14 -19.14
CA GLU A 171 24.11 -5.33 -19.99
C GLU A 171 24.13 -4.42 -21.22
N SER A 172 23.15 -3.53 -21.36
CA SER A 172 22.88 -2.82 -22.63
C SER A 172 23.00 -1.30 -22.58
N GLY A 173 23.54 -0.71 -21.51
CA GLY A 173 23.61 0.75 -21.37
C GLY A 173 22.24 1.41 -21.12
N PHE A 174 21.26 0.66 -20.64
CA PHE A 174 19.90 1.15 -20.39
C PHE A 174 19.83 2.25 -19.33
N GLU A 175 20.64 2.12 -18.28
CA GLU A 175 20.71 3.12 -17.20
C GLU A 175 21.22 4.46 -17.73
N GLU A 176 22.29 4.45 -18.53
CA GLU A 176 22.85 5.63 -19.18
C GLU A 176 21.85 6.27 -20.14
N HIS A 177 21.13 5.43 -20.89
CA HIS A 177 20.11 5.92 -21.82
C HIS A 177 18.94 6.58 -21.08
N ILE A 178 18.41 5.96 -20.02
CA ILE A 178 17.36 6.56 -19.18
C ILE A 178 17.85 7.87 -18.56
N THR A 179 19.08 7.91 -18.06
CA THR A 179 19.67 9.11 -17.48
C THR A 179 19.79 10.23 -18.52
N TYR A 180 20.19 9.89 -19.73
CA TYR A 180 20.22 10.85 -20.85
C TYR A 180 18.81 11.39 -21.15
N LEU A 181 17.82 10.50 -21.33
CA LEU A 181 16.44 10.91 -21.60
C LEU A 181 15.88 11.82 -20.50
N LEU A 182 16.15 11.52 -19.25
CA LEU A 182 15.72 12.36 -18.13
C LEU A 182 16.35 13.75 -18.14
N ARG A 183 17.63 13.86 -18.51
CA ARG A 183 18.31 15.16 -18.65
C ARG A 183 17.74 15.99 -19.79
N GLU A 184 17.39 15.33 -20.89
CA GLU A 184 16.75 16.03 -22.02
C GLU A 184 15.31 16.44 -21.71
N CYS A 185 14.55 15.60 -20.98
CA CYS A 185 13.19 15.93 -20.57
C CYS A 185 13.16 17.01 -19.46
N PHE A 186 14.09 16.97 -18.55
CA PHE A 186 14.13 17.86 -17.38
C PHE A 186 15.49 18.52 -17.25
N PRO A 187 15.84 19.44 -18.18
CA PRO A 187 17.18 20.05 -18.24
C PRO A 187 17.51 20.93 -17.03
N GLU A 188 16.48 21.41 -16.33
CA GLU A 188 16.61 22.22 -15.12
C GLU A 188 15.62 21.77 -14.05
N ASP A 189 15.91 22.02 -12.79
CA ASP A 189 15.02 21.68 -11.66
C ASP A 189 13.65 22.36 -11.74
N LYS A 190 13.52 23.43 -12.52
CA LYS A 190 12.26 24.18 -12.72
C LYS A 190 11.41 23.71 -13.89
N THR A 191 11.88 22.77 -14.70
CA THR A 191 11.14 22.31 -15.88
C THR A 191 10.09 21.25 -15.59
N GLY A 192 10.02 20.75 -14.36
CA GLY A 192 9.09 19.71 -13.94
C GLY A 192 9.81 18.46 -13.43
N SER A 193 9.07 17.38 -13.24
CA SER A 193 9.62 16.12 -12.77
C SER A 193 8.67 14.93 -12.99
N LEU A 194 9.24 13.72 -12.99
CA LEU A 194 8.51 12.51 -12.62
C LEU A 194 8.38 12.42 -11.09
N VAL A 195 7.34 11.75 -10.61
CA VAL A 195 7.18 11.43 -9.17
C VAL A 195 7.22 9.93 -9.01
N GLY A 196 8.22 9.44 -8.28
CA GLY A 196 8.38 8.03 -7.92
C GLY A 196 7.99 7.79 -6.46
N VAL A 197 7.18 6.76 -6.22
CA VAL A 197 6.79 6.31 -4.87
C VAL A 197 7.47 4.99 -4.57
N VAL A 198 8.27 4.95 -3.50
CA VAL A 198 8.88 3.72 -2.97
C VAL A 198 8.18 3.38 -1.67
N ASP A 199 7.49 2.24 -1.64
CA ASP A 199 6.67 1.78 -0.53
C ASP A 199 7.28 0.56 0.16
N ASN A 200 6.73 0.19 1.30
CA ASN A 200 7.12 -0.98 2.08
C ASN A 200 8.52 -0.87 2.71
N LEU A 201 8.85 0.33 3.21
CA LEU A 201 10.11 0.54 3.94
C LEU A 201 10.18 -0.21 5.29
N GLU A 202 9.14 -0.93 5.66
CA GLU A 202 9.10 -1.82 6.83
C GLU A 202 10.25 -2.83 6.84
N LEU A 203 10.70 -3.24 5.65
CA LEU A 203 11.86 -4.11 5.48
C LEU A 203 13.17 -3.53 6.08
N LEU A 204 13.27 -2.20 6.24
CA LEU A 204 14.42 -1.56 6.90
C LEU A 204 14.56 -1.93 8.39
N ARG A 205 13.48 -2.40 9.03
CA ARG A 205 13.54 -2.91 10.41
C ARG A 205 14.13 -4.30 10.48
N THR A 206 13.95 -5.09 9.44
CA THR A 206 14.13 -6.54 9.49
C THR A 206 15.43 -7.02 8.87
N ALA A 207 16.09 -6.22 8.05
CA ALA A 207 17.30 -6.64 7.36
C ALA A 207 18.38 -5.54 7.37
N GLY A 208 19.58 -5.87 7.83
CA GLY A 208 20.76 -4.99 7.71
C GLY A 208 21.02 -4.60 6.25
N SER A 209 20.88 -5.57 5.33
CA SER A 209 20.95 -5.37 3.88
C SER A 209 19.97 -4.31 3.33
N ALA A 210 18.80 -4.14 3.95
CA ALA A 210 17.86 -3.13 3.52
C ALA A 210 18.36 -1.70 3.76
N ARG A 211 19.09 -1.46 4.86
CA ARG A 211 19.71 -0.15 5.13
C ARG A 211 20.85 0.13 4.14
N GLU A 212 21.65 -0.88 3.84
CA GLU A 212 22.70 -0.79 2.83
C GLU A 212 22.11 -0.52 1.45
N CYS A 213 21.01 -1.18 1.10
CA CYS A 213 20.28 -0.93 -0.14
C CYS A 213 19.81 0.53 -0.23
N LEU A 214 19.17 1.06 0.82
CA LEU A 214 18.72 2.46 0.84
C LEU A 214 19.89 3.44 0.70
N ASP A 215 21.03 3.13 1.30
CA ASP A 215 22.25 3.94 1.21
C ASP A 215 22.85 3.91 -0.21
N GLN A 216 22.80 2.76 -0.89
CA GLN A 216 23.20 2.62 -2.29
C GLN A 216 22.24 3.32 -3.26
N LEU A 217 20.92 3.21 -3.02
CA LEU A 217 19.92 3.94 -3.83
C LEU A 217 20.12 5.46 -3.79
N ARG A 218 20.60 6.00 -2.68
CA ARG A 218 20.98 7.41 -2.59
C ARG A 218 21.97 7.80 -3.67
N ASP A 219 22.92 6.94 -3.96
CA ASP A 219 24.01 7.20 -4.91
C ASP A 219 23.68 6.79 -6.35
N THR A 220 22.59 6.08 -6.55
CA THR A 220 22.08 5.59 -7.85
C THR A 220 20.72 6.23 -8.20
N ALA A 221 19.64 5.54 -7.91
CA ALA A 221 18.29 5.90 -8.34
C ALA A 221 17.82 7.27 -7.80
N PHE A 222 18.19 7.65 -6.57
CA PHE A 222 17.77 8.93 -5.98
C PHE A 222 18.57 10.13 -6.49
N LYS A 223 19.62 9.90 -7.27
CA LYS A 223 20.37 10.94 -7.98
C LYS A 223 19.89 11.17 -9.41
N LEU A 224 18.99 10.34 -9.92
CA LEU A 224 18.47 10.51 -11.27
C LEU A 224 17.85 11.91 -11.43
N PRO A 225 18.21 12.65 -12.48
CA PRO A 225 17.69 14.00 -12.71
C PRO A 225 16.19 13.97 -13.00
N GLY A 226 15.50 15.04 -12.69
CA GLY A 226 14.08 15.19 -13.02
C GLY A 226 13.14 14.21 -12.31
N ILE A 227 13.52 13.63 -11.16
CA ILE A 227 12.65 12.76 -10.38
C ILE A 227 12.49 13.30 -8.97
N ARG A 228 11.25 13.35 -8.49
CA ARG A 228 10.87 13.64 -7.10
C ARG A 228 10.46 12.34 -6.43
N TRP A 229 11.17 11.95 -5.39
CA TRP A 229 10.92 10.70 -4.69
C TRP A 229 10.02 10.89 -3.48
N VAL A 230 9.19 9.89 -3.22
CA VAL A 230 8.38 9.74 -2.01
C VAL A 230 8.69 8.40 -1.38
N LEU A 231 9.18 8.39 -0.16
CA LEU A 231 9.39 7.18 0.62
C LEU A 231 8.19 6.98 1.56
N VAL A 232 7.63 5.79 1.53
CA VAL A 232 6.42 5.42 2.28
C VAL A 232 6.75 4.28 3.25
N GLY A 233 6.36 4.45 4.52
CA GLY A 233 6.59 3.42 5.54
C GLY A 233 5.62 3.50 6.71
N ALA A 234 5.64 2.48 7.57
CA ALA A 234 4.90 2.49 8.83
C ALA A 234 5.49 3.53 9.80
N THR A 235 4.71 3.90 10.79
CA THR A 235 5.09 4.91 11.80
C THR A 235 6.45 4.60 12.44
N GLY A 236 7.34 5.59 12.47
CA GLY A 236 8.67 5.51 13.04
C GLY A 236 9.74 4.82 12.18
N ILE A 237 9.38 4.26 11.02
CA ILE A 237 10.34 3.56 10.12
C ILE A 237 11.18 4.55 9.35
N VAL A 238 10.54 5.50 8.70
CA VAL A 238 11.24 6.50 7.89
C VAL A 238 12.13 7.34 8.78
N LYS A 239 11.66 7.73 9.98
CA LYS A 239 12.47 8.45 10.96
C LYS A 239 13.74 7.68 11.33
N THR A 240 13.66 6.36 11.49
CA THR A 240 14.81 5.50 11.77
C THR A 240 15.75 5.39 10.57
N ALA A 241 15.23 5.29 9.35
CA ALA A 241 16.01 5.26 8.12
C ALA A 241 16.72 6.59 7.85
N VAL A 242 16.05 7.73 8.13
CA VAL A 242 16.59 9.08 7.95
C VAL A 242 17.66 9.42 8.98
N SER A 243 17.64 8.80 10.15
CA SER A 243 18.69 9.02 11.18
C SER A 243 20.07 8.46 10.79
N VAL A 244 20.17 7.76 9.64
CA VAL A 244 21.47 7.40 9.05
C VAL A 244 22.17 8.69 8.62
N PRO A 245 23.40 8.99 9.10
CA PRO A 245 24.08 10.29 8.86
C PRO A 245 24.16 10.70 7.40
N ARG A 246 24.27 9.74 6.49
CA ARG A 246 24.38 9.99 5.04
C ARG A 246 23.06 10.40 4.38
N LEU A 247 21.90 10.12 4.97
CA LEU A 247 20.57 10.44 4.44
C LEU A 247 19.93 11.64 5.12
N SER A 248 20.37 12.00 6.33
CA SER A 248 19.72 13.00 7.18
C SER A 248 19.53 14.38 6.52
N GLY A 249 20.41 14.78 5.59
CA GLY A 249 20.26 16.04 4.86
C GLY A 249 19.43 15.94 3.57
N LYS A 250 19.16 14.74 3.08
CA LYS A 250 18.50 14.51 1.79
C LYS A 250 17.03 14.11 1.90
N VAL A 251 16.59 13.69 3.07
CA VAL A 251 15.24 13.19 3.31
C VAL A 251 14.51 14.15 4.25
N ALA A 252 13.32 14.56 3.87
CA ALA A 252 12.49 15.45 4.67
C ALA A 252 11.86 14.72 5.87
N ASN A 253 11.50 15.46 6.92
CA ASN A 253 10.74 14.90 8.03
C ASN A 253 9.43 14.30 7.54
N PRO A 254 8.96 13.16 8.08
CA PRO A 254 7.75 12.50 7.63
C PRO A 254 6.48 13.37 7.76
N ILE A 255 5.63 13.29 6.74
CA ILE A 255 4.22 13.69 6.87
C ILE A 255 3.52 12.51 7.52
N GLN A 256 2.96 12.71 8.71
CA GLN A 256 2.21 11.69 9.42
C GLN A 256 0.79 11.59 8.86
N LEU A 257 0.37 10.37 8.55
CA LEU A 257 -1.01 10.05 8.19
C LEU A 257 -1.69 9.37 9.36
N GLU A 258 -2.70 10.03 9.89
CA GLU A 258 -3.56 9.47 10.94
C GLU A 258 -4.70 8.63 10.33
N PRO A 259 -5.32 7.73 11.10
CA PRO A 259 -6.56 7.08 10.69
C PRO A 259 -7.59 8.07 10.18
N VAL A 260 -8.42 7.66 9.23
CA VAL A 260 -9.50 8.52 8.71
C VAL A 260 -10.49 8.85 9.81
N THR A 261 -10.83 10.12 9.97
CA THR A 261 -11.81 10.55 10.99
C THR A 261 -13.22 10.15 10.61
N ASP A 262 -14.09 9.98 11.60
CA ASP A 262 -15.47 9.55 11.39
C ASP A 262 -16.24 10.50 10.47
N GLU A 263 -15.90 11.79 10.46
CA GLU A 263 -16.47 12.81 9.55
C GLU A 263 -16.22 12.48 8.08
N TYR A 264 -14.99 12.10 7.73
CA TYR A 264 -14.63 11.76 6.35
C TYR A 264 -14.97 10.31 5.98
N LEU A 265 -15.13 9.44 6.95
CA LEU A 265 -15.37 8.02 6.72
C LEU A 265 -16.72 7.78 6.02
N SER A 266 -17.79 8.46 6.44
CA SER A 266 -19.10 8.42 5.77
C SER A 266 -18.99 8.87 4.33
N SER A 267 -18.41 10.04 4.11
CA SER A 267 -18.25 10.60 2.75
C SER A 267 -17.39 9.72 1.87
N LEU A 268 -16.37 9.08 2.43
CA LEU A 268 -15.47 8.17 1.72
C LEU A 268 -16.25 6.95 1.20
N ILE A 269 -17.02 6.29 2.05
CA ILE A 269 -17.74 5.08 1.64
C ILE A 269 -18.94 5.41 0.76
N GLU A 270 -19.69 6.47 1.04
CA GLU A 270 -20.79 6.96 0.19
C GLU A 270 -20.29 7.28 -1.22
N LYS A 271 -19.14 7.96 -1.33
CA LYS A 271 -18.54 8.27 -2.61
C LYS A 271 -18.21 7.01 -3.41
N ARG A 272 -17.64 5.97 -2.78
CA ARG A 272 -17.33 4.70 -3.45
C ARG A 272 -18.59 3.94 -3.87
N ILE A 273 -19.60 3.87 -2.99
CA ILE A 273 -20.90 3.25 -3.29
C ILE A 273 -21.50 3.92 -4.52
N ASN A 274 -21.61 5.25 -4.52
CA ASN A 274 -22.19 6.01 -5.62
C ASN A 274 -21.36 5.89 -6.91
N TYR A 275 -20.03 5.93 -6.81
CA TYR A 275 -19.15 5.84 -7.97
C TYR A 275 -19.27 4.48 -8.67
N TYR A 276 -19.41 3.38 -7.93
CA TYR A 276 -19.50 2.04 -8.52
C TYR A 276 -20.93 1.55 -8.75
N ALA A 277 -21.95 2.27 -8.31
CA ALA A 277 -23.34 1.93 -8.62
C ALA A 277 -23.56 1.90 -10.15
N ALA A 278 -24.27 0.87 -10.61
CA ALA A 278 -24.69 0.73 -12.01
C ALA A 278 -25.99 1.49 -12.30
N SER A 279 -26.82 1.71 -11.27
CA SER A 279 -28.11 2.41 -11.34
C SER A 279 -28.47 3.02 -9.98
N GLU A 280 -29.48 3.87 -9.93
CA GLU A 280 -30.02 4.46 -8.70
C GLU A 280 -30.61 3.42 -7.71
N GLY A 281 -30.86 2.18 -8.16
CA GLY A 281 -31.39 1.09 -7.34
C GLY A 281 -30.31 0.21 -6.68
N ALA A 282 -29.03 0.58 -6.71
CA ALA A 282 -27.98 -0.19 -6.09
C ALA A 282 -28.14 -0.24 -4.55
N THR A 283 -28.12 -1.45 -4.00
CA THR A 283 -28.25 -1.67 -2.55
C THR A 283 -26.92 -2.14 -1.98
N ALA A 284 -26.29 -1.27 -1.19
CA ALA A 284 -25.00 -1.59 -0.57
C ALA A 284 -25.16 -2.69 0.50
N PRO A 285 -24.50 -3.86 0.37
CA PRO A 285 -24.52 -4.92 1.37
C PRO A 285 -24.10 -4.47 2.77
N VAL A 286 -23.13 -3.56 2.82
CA VAL A 286 -22.71 -2.85 4.03
C VAL A 286 -22.90 -1.37 3.77
N ASN A 287 -23.91 -0.77 4.38
CA ASN A 287 -24.22 0.63 4.22
C ASN A 287 -23.21 1.55 4.95
N PRO A 288 -23.21 2.87 4.72
CA PRO A 288 -22.22 3.77 5.32
C PRO A 288 -22.17 3.72 6.85
N LYS A 289 -23.31 3.58 7.52
CA LYS A 289 -23.39 3.49 8.99
C LYS A 289 -22.79 2.18 9.50
N GLN A 290 -23.08 1.06 8.83
CA GLN A 290 -22.51 -0.25 9.13
C GLN A 290 -21.01 -0.29 8.84
N PHE A 291 -20.54 0.40 7.79
CA PHE A 291 -19.14 0.53 7.49
C PHE A 291 -18.38 1.31 8.59
N GLN A 292 -18.98 2.37 9.13
CA GLN A 292 -18.42 3.09 10.29
C GLN A 292 -18.32 2.20 11.54
N GLN A 293 -19.37 1.43 11.81
CA GLN A 293 -19.37 0.45 12.90
C GLN A 293 -18.23 -0.55 12.74
N LEU A 294 -18.11 -1.14 11.55
CA LEU A 294 -17.05 -2.10 11.23
C LEU A 294 -15.64 -1.48 11.34
N TYR A 295 -15.48 -0.23 10.91
CA TYR A 295 -14.21 0.50 11.04
C TYR A 295 -13.80 0.72 12.50
N ALA A 296 -14.74 1.09 13.35
CA ALA A 296 -14.48 1.24 14.77
C ALA A 296 -14.08 -0.11 15.42
N ILE A 297 -14.79 -1.19 15.08
CA ILE A 297 -14.51 -2.54 15.60
C ILE A 297 -13.18 -3.08 15.06
N ALA A 298 -12.85 -2.85 13.80
CA ALA A 298 -11.59 -3.30 13.16
C ALA A 298 -10.35 -2.46 13.54
N GLY A 299 -10.38 -1.74 14.67
CA GLY A 299 -9.25 -0.96 15.17
C GLY A 299 -8.86 0.22 14.27
N LYS A 300 -9.82 0.78 13.56
CA LYS A 300 -9.63 1.92 12.62
C LYS A 300 -8.67 1.64 11.46
N ASN A 301 -8.54 0.38 11.06
CA ASN A 301 -7.78 -0.03 9.88
C ASN A 301 -8.68 -0.01 8.64
N LEU A 302 -8.48 0.96 7.78
CA LEU A 302 -9.34 1.15 6.61
C LEU A 302 -9.26 -0.02 5.60
N ARG A 303 -8.09 -0.61 5.39
CA ARG A 303 -7.90 -1.76 4.49
C ARG A 303 -8.65 -2.98 5.00
N ASP A 304 -8.52 -3.29 6.29
CA ASP A 304 -9.20 -4.42 6.91
C ASP A 304 -10.71 -4.20 6.92
N THR A 305 -11.16 -2.96 7.15
CA THR A 305 -12.60 -2.61 7.07
C THR A 305 -13.16 -2.87 5.67
N PHE A 306 -12.46 -2.44 4.62
CA PHE A 306 -12.88 -2.74 3.25
C PHE A 306 -12.92 -4.23 2.96
N LYS A 307 -11.88 -4.97 3.37
CA LYS A 307 -11.83 -6.41 3.22
C LYS A 307 -13.04 -7.08 3.87
N HIS A 308 -13.32 -6.76 5.13
CA HIS A 308 -14.43 -7.37 5.85
C HIS A 308 -15.80 -6.93 5.34
N ALA A 309 -15.94 -5.70 4.84
CA ALA A 309 -17.17 -5.30 4.15
C ALA A 309 -17.41 -6.12 2.87
N GLN A 310 -16.34 -6.47 2.14
CA GLN A 310 -16.42 -7.42 1.02
C GLN A 310 -16.78 -8.83 1.49
N ASP A 311 -16.15 -9.32 2.56
CA ASP A 311 -16.42 -10.65 3.12
C ASP A 311 -17.88 -10.76 3.59
N ILE A 312 -18.44 -9.71 4.22
CA ILE A 312 -19.85 -9.62 4.60
C ILE A 312 -20.76 -9.66 3.36
N ALA A 313 -20.40 -8.96 2.29
CA ALA A 313 -21.18 -8.97 1.05
C ALA A 313 -21.24 -10.38 0.44
N LEU A 314 -20.14 -11.12 0.43
CA LEU A 314 -20.08 -12.50 -0.02
C LEU A 314 -20.94 -13.40 0.87
N TRP A 315 -20.81 -13.31 2.18
CA TRP A 315 -21.61 -14.05 3.14
C TRP A 315 -23.13 -13.80 3.00
N LEU A 316 -23.54 -12.54 2.81
CA LEU A 316 -24.94 -12.21 2.56
C LEU A 316 -25.47 -12.80 1.25
N PHE A 317 -24.63 -12.83 0.22
CA PHE A 317 -24.99 -13.45 -1.05
C PHE A 317 -25.18 -14.96 -0.88
N GLU A 318 -24.28 -15.67 -0.18
CA GLU A 318 -24.38 -17.09 0.13
C GLU A 318 -25.63 -17.43 0.96
N LEU A 319 -25.96 -16.61 1.99
CA LEU A 319 -27.20 -16.76 2.74
C LEU A 319 -28.44 -16.68 1.83
N SER A 320 -28.42 -15.75 0.87
CA SER A 320 -29.52 -15.58 -0.09
C SER A 320 -29.64 -16.79 -1.03
N GLU A 321 -28.52 -17.36 -1.50
CA GLU A 321 -28.52 -18.58 -2.32
C GLU A 321 -29.06 -19.79 -1.53
N ASP A 322 -28.74 -19.89 -0.24
CA ASP A 322 -29.25 -20.91 0.67
C ASP A 322 -30.72 -20.68 1.08
N GLY A 323 -31.36 -19.62 0.63
CA GLY A 323 -32.73 -19.25 1.04
C GLY A 323 -32.86 -18.85 2.51
N LYS A 324 -31.76 -18.48 3.16
CA LYS A 324 -31.74 -18.01 4.56
C LYS A 324 -32.13 -16.52 4.64
N PRO A 325 -32.80 -16.08 5.72
CA PRO A 325 -33.14 -14.68 5.88
C PRO A 325 -31.92 -13.79 6.10
N THR A 326 -31.91 -12.63 5.51
CA THR A 326 -30.89 -11.60 5.77
C THR A 326 -31.00 -11.13 7.22
N PRO A 327 -29.91 -11.14 8.01
CA PRO A 327 -29.90 -10.64 9.37
C PRO A 327 -30.27 -9.14 9.43
N ILE A 328 -30.91 -8.72 10.52
CA ILE A 328 -31.25 -7.31 10.77
C ILE A 328 -29.98 -6.44 10.88
N ASN A 329 -28.97 -6.96 11.56
CA ASN A 329 -27.64 -6.34 11.64
C ASN A 329 -26.57 -7.27 11.04
N PRO A 330 -26.32 -7.20 9.72
CA PRO A 330 -25.39 -8.11 9.06
C PRO A 330 -23.97 -8.06 9.61
N VAL A 331 -23.51 -6.86 9.99
CA VAL A 331 -22.14 -6.67 10.52
C VAL A 331 -21.98 -7.41 11.85
N GLU A 332 -22.92 -7.23 12.77
CA GLU A 332 -22.87 -7.86 14.09
C GLU A 332 -22.96 -9.40 13.97
N SER A 333 -23.96 -9.88 13.22
CA SER A 333 -24.16 -11.32 13.03
C SER A 333 -22.96 -12.01 12.38
N TRP A 334 -22.32 -11.34 11.38
CA TRP A 334 -21.11 -11.87 10.77
C TRP A 334 -19.92 -11.86 11.72
N ILE A 335 -19.73 -10.80 12.52
CA ILE A 335 -18.66 -10.73 13.51
C ILE A 335 -18.82 -11.81 14.58
N GLU A 336 -20.04 -12.04 15.07
CA GLU A 336 -20.34 -13.09 16.04
C GLU A 336 -20.00 -14.49 15.49
N GLU A 337 -20.34 -14.74 14.22
CA GLU A 337 -19.98 -15.98 13.54
C GLU A 337 -18.47 -16.15 13.37
N GLN A 338 -17.76 -15.08 12.96
CA GLN A 338 -16.30 -15.14 12.81
C GLN A 338 -15.56 -15.27 14.13
N ALA A 339 -16.02 -14.59 15.17
CA ALA A 339 -15.35 -14.58 16.46
C ALA A 339 -15.44 -15.92 17.17
N ASP A 340 -16.51 -16.72 16.96
CA ASP A 340 -16.77 -17.99 17.68
C ASP A 340 -16.25 -17.92 19.15
N TYR A 341 -16.70 -16.89 19.86
CA TYR A 341 -16.13 -16.53 21.16
C TYR A 341 -16.17 -17.69 22.17
N GLY A 342 -17.20 -18.54 22.10
CA GLY A 342 -17.32 -19.71 22.96
C GLY A 342 -16.14 -20.68 22.82
N ASN A 343 -15.71 -20.95 21.59
CA ASN A 343 -14.57 -21.81 21.28
C ASN A 343 -13.23 -21.12 21.63
N ILE A 344 -13.08 -19.86 21.27
CA ILE A 344 -11.87 -19.06 21.58
C ILE A 344 -11.65 -18.96 23.09
N ALA A 345 -12.70 -18.65 23.87
CA ALA A 345 -12.63 -18.51 25.33
C ALA A 345 -12.17 -19.79 26.03
N THR A 346 -12.57 -20.96 25.53
CA THR A 346 -12.15 -22.27 26.11
C THR A 346 -10.68 -22.58 25.87
N GLN A 347 -10.08 -22.03 24.80
CA GLN A 347 -8.69 -22.27 24.44
C GLN A 347 -7.72 -21.19 24.95
N MET A 348 -8.25 -20.05 25.40
CA MET A 348 -7.45 -18.93 25.93
C MET A 348 -7.16 -19.13 27.41
N THR A 349 -5.88 -19.24 27.76
CA THR A 349 -5.47 -19.29 29.16
C THR A 349 -5.62 -17.91 29.82
N ALA A 350 -5.82 -17.87 31.15
CA ALA A 350 -5.90 -16.60 31.90
C ALA A 350 -4.67 -15.69 31.65
N ALA A 351 -3.49 -16.28 31.56
CA ALA A 351 -2.26 -15.53 31.28
C ALA A 351 -2.16 -15.00 29.82
N ALA A 352 -2.76 -15.69 28.85
CA ALA A 352 -2.88 -15.15 27.48
C ALA A 352 -3.94 -14.06 27.42
N GLN A 353 -5.02 -14.18 28.20
CA GLN A 353 -6.05 -13.16 28.34
C GLN A 353 -5.47 -11.83 28.87
N GLU A 354 -4.58 -11.87 29.88
CA GLU A 354 -3.90 -10.67 30.38
C GLU A 354 -3.13 -9.92 29.27
N VAL A 355 -2.39 -10.66 28.41
CA VAL A 355 -1.66 -10.08 27.29
C VAL A 355 -2.62 -9.54 26.24
N PHE A 356 -3.73 -10.22 25.97
CA PHE A 356 -4.77 -9.77 25.06
C PHE A 356 -5.39 -8.45 25.53
N ASP A 357 -5.76 -8.36 26.81
CA ASP A 357 -6.33 -7.15 27.41
C ASP A 357 -5.35 -5.98 27.40
N GLU A 358 -4.06 -6.26 27.63
CA GLU A 358 -3.00 -5.26 27.54
C GLU A 358 -2.85 -4.73 26.09
N LEU A 359 -2.92 -5.62 25.10
CA LEU A 359 -2.92 -5.21 23.68
C LEU A 359 -4.13 -4.31 23.38
N VAL A 360 -5.32 -4.68 23.78
CA VAL A 360 -6.53 -3.86 23.60
C VAL A 360 -6.36 -2.49 24.22
N LYS A 361 -5.92 -2.43 25.49
CA LYS A 361 -5.72 -1.18 26.24
C LYS A 361 -4.72 -0.23 25.56
N ASN A 362 -3.72 -0.78 24.88
CA ASN A 362 -2.71 -0.02 24.15
C ASN A 362 -3.05 0.21 22.66
N GLY A 363 -4.32 0.11 22.29
CA GLY A 363 -4.75 0.38 20.92
C GLY A 363 -4.39 -0.71 19.90
N GLY A 364 -4.20 -1.94 20.39
CA GLY A 364 -4.02 -3.14 19.58
C GLY A 364 -2.58 -3.44 19.19
N ALA A 365 -1.58 -2.67 19.61
CA ALA A 365 -0.18 -2.94 19.26
C ALA A 365 0.78 -2.50 20.38
N ILE A 366 1.69 -3.39 20.75
CA ILE A 366 2.69 -3.13 21.81
C ILE A 366 4.05 -3.64 21.33
N PRO A 367 5.16 -2.87 21.46
CA PRO A 367 6.50 -3.40 21.32
C PRO A 367 6.72 -4.62 22.22
N ALA A 368 7.20 -5.72 21.68
CA ALA A 368 7.37 -6.97 22.42
C ALA A 368 8.19 -6.80 23.72
N ALA A 369 9.19 -5.90 23.69
CA ALA A 369 10.00 -5.57 24.85
C ALA A 369 9.21 -4.91 26.00
N GLN A 370 8.05 -4.30 25.73
CA GLN A 370 7.21 -3.65 26.74
C GLN A 370 6.17 -4.60 27.35
N LEU A 371 5.99 -5.79 26.79
CA LEU A 371 5.11 -6.82 27.34
C LEU A 371 5.75 -7.60 28.50
N ALA A 372 6.99 -7.31 28.84
CA ALA A 372 7.70 -7.93 29.97
C ALA A 372 8.31 -6.86 30.86
N ASP A 373 8.21 -7.03 32.17
CA ASP A 373 8.87 -6.17 33.15
C ASP A 373 10.39 -6.16 33.00
N ASP A 374 10.96 -7.25 32.48
CA ASP A 374 12.36 -7.41 32.15
C ASP A 374 12.51 -8.08 30.77
N PRO A 375 13.22 -7.47 29.81
CA PRO A 375 13.47 -8.07 28.48
C PRO A 375 14.05 -9.46 28.50
N SER A 376 14.82 -9.82 29.55
CA SER A 376 15.37 -11.17 29.71
C SER A 376 14.30 -12.22 30.03
N THR A 377 13.18 -11.83 30.63
CA THR A 377 12.06 -12.72 30.97
C THR A 377 11.03 -12.85 29.86
N TYR A 378 11.05 -11.96 28.85
CA TYR A 378 10.14 -12.04 27.70
C TYR A 378 10.17 -13.41 27.02
N ALA A 379 11.36 -13.96 26.82
CA ALA A 379 11.52 -15.23 26.12
C ALA A 379 10.84 -16.43 26.81
N GLN A 380 10.75 -16.41 28.13
CA GLN A 380 10.24 -17.56 28.91
C GLN A 380 8.75 -17.44 29.25
N LYS A 381 8.27 -16.26 29.62
CA LYS A 381 6.91 -16.08 30.13
C LYS A 381 5.95 -15.48 29.11
N VAL A 382 6.36 -14.42 28.43
CA VAL A 382 5.46 -13.65 27.54
C VAL A 382 5.37 -14.29 26.16
N ARG A 383 6.47 -14.82 25.61
CA ARG A 383 6.48 -15.48 24.28
C ARG A 383 5.50 -16.67 24.21
N TYR A 384 5.35 -17.43 25.29
CA TYR A 384 4.39 -18.52 25.35
C TYR A 384 2.95 -18.02 25.30
N ARG A 385 2.64 -16.94 26.05
CA ARG A 385 1.31 -16.32 26.08
C ARG A 385 0.94 -15.73 24.71
N VAL A 386 1.87 -15.01 24.08
CA VAL A 386 1.71 -14.48 22.71
C VAL A 386 1.47 -15.60 21.71
N ARG A 387 2.22 -16.70 21.78
CA ARG A 387 2.02 -17.87 20.89
C ARG A 387 0.61 -18.50 21.01
N ILE A 388 -0.02 -18.44 22.17
CA ILE A 388 -1.41 -18.87 22.30
C ILE A 388 -2.31 -17.94 21.50
N LEU A 389 -2.14 -16.64 21.60
CA LEU A 389 -2.91 -15.65 20.84
C LEU A 389 -2.66 -15.80 19.33
N GLU A 390 -1.41 -16.05 18.93
CA GLU A 390 -1.06 -16.31 17.51
C GLU A 390 -1.70 -17.59 16.98
N LYS A 391 -1.71 -18.68 17.77
CA LYS A 391 -2.40 -19.93 17.39
C LYS A 391 -3.91 -19.76 17.23
N LEU A 392 -4.51 -18.89 18.04
CA LEU A 392 -5.92 -18.53 17.95
C LEU A 392 -6.18 -17.44 16.90
N ASN A 393 -5.14 -17.00 16.20
CA ASN A 393 -5.20 -15.91 15.21
C ASN A 393 -5.74 -14.58 15.79
N LEU A 394 -5.60 -14.36 17.09
CA LEU A 394 -6.03 -13.14 17.77
C LEU A 394 -4.97 -12.03 17.76
N ALA A 395 -3.71 -12.43 17.67
CA ALA A 395 -2.58 -11.53 17.56
C ALA A 395 -1.55 -12.07 16.58
N GLU A 396 -0.66 -11.22 16.13
CA GLU A 396 0.50 -11.57 15.32
C GLU A 396 1.73 -10.80 15.79
N THR A 397 2.91 -11.40 15.62
CA THR A 397 4.19 -10.74 15.88
C THR A 397 4.80 -10.27 14.57
N VAL A 398 5.02 -8.98 14.44
CA VAL A 398 5.66 -8.35 13.28
C VAL A 398 7.09 -7.94 13.66
N GLY A 399 8.08 -8.35 12.88
CA GLY A 399 9.50 -8.05 13.09
C GLY A 399 10.40 -9.27 12.97
N THR A 400 11.74 -9.08 13.05
CA THR A 400 12.71 -10.17 12.92
C THR A 400 12.84 -11.01 14.19
N GLU A 401 13.22 -12.30 14.02
CA GLU A 401 13.37 -13.23 15.13
C GLU A 401 14.51 -12.86 16.12
N ASP A 402 15.49 -12.07 15.71
CA ASP A 402 16.73 -11.89 16.46
C ASP A 402 16.78 -10.64 17.36
N ASP A 403 15.93 -9.63 17.18
CA ASP A 403 15.96 -8.41 18.00
C ASP A 403 14.59 -8.04 18.54
N LEU A 404 14.35 -8.28 19.83
CA LEU A 404 13.12 -7.97 20.55
C LEU A 404 12.75 -6.48 20.51
N ARG A 405 13.72 -5.59 20.32
CA ARG A 405 13.49 -4.14 20.26
C ARG A 405 12.68 -3.74 19.03
N PHE A 406 12.70 -4.58 18.00
CA PHE A 406 11.99 -4.33 16.74
C PHE A 406 10.76 -5.21 16.54
N LYS A 407 10.44 -6.09 17.48
CA LYS A 407 9.22 -6.88 17.46
C LYS A 407 8.05 -6.07 18.01
N VAL A 408 6.94 -6.12 17.29
CA VAL A 408 5.66 -5.56 17.73
C VAL A 408 4.63 -6.69 17.72
N VAL A 409 3.98 -6.91 18.83
CA VAL A 409 2.80 -7.77 18.92
C VAL A 409 1.58 -6.90 18.67
N ARG A 410 0.75 -7.29 17.70
CA ARG A 410 -0.48 -6.55 17.39
C ARG A 410 -1.69 -7.47 17.27
N LEU A 411 -2.86 -6.94 17.59
CA LEU A 411 -4.11 -7.64 17.37
C LEU A 411 -4.39 -7.80 15.88
N THR A 412 -4.91 -8.96 15.52
CA THR A 412 -5.51 -9.21 14.21
C THR A 412 -6.94 -8.63 14.17
N ALA A 413 -7.57 -8.64 13.01
CA ALA A 413 -8.99 -8.31 12.90
C ALA A 413 -9.85 -9.24 13.76
N LEU A 414 -9.55 -10.55 13.78
CA LEU A 414 -10.24 -11.52 14.65
C LEU A 414 -10.05 -11.19 16.13
N GLY A 415 -8.88 -10.72 16.53
CA GLY A 415 -8.65 -10.22 17.89
C GLY A 415 -9.58 -9.07 18.26
N TRP A 416 -9.74 -8.10 17.38
CA TRP A 416 -10.67 -7.01 17.57
C TRP A 416 -12.14 -7.46 17.60
N PHE A 417 -12.54 -8.39 16.76
CA PHE A 417 -13.89 -8.97 16.75
C PHE A 417 -14.17 -9.71 18.05
N THR A 418 -13.21 -10.55 18.50
CA THR A 418 -13.30 -11.25 19.79
C THR A 418 -13.44 -10.29 20.97
N HIS A 419 -12.68 -9.18 20.97
CA HIS A 419 -12.83 -8.14 22.00
C HIS A 419 -14.22 -7.52 21.95
N HIS A 420 -14.73 -7.19 20.76
CA HIS A 420 -16.05 -6.58 20.60
C HIS A 420 -17.17 -7.47 21.13
N VAL A 421 -17.20 -8.74 20.71
CA VAL A 421 -18.22 -9.72 21.16
C VAL A 421 -18.16 -9.92 22.69
N ARG A 422 -16.96 -10.03 23.26
CA ARG A 422 -16.79 -10.15 24.70
C ARG A 422 -17.33 -8.93 25.45
N SER A 423 -17.02 -7.73 24.97
CA SER A 423 -17.47 -6.49 25.60
C SER A 423 -18.99 -6.31 25.54
N SER A 424 -19.61 -6.69 24.43
CA SER A 424 -21.06 -6.69 24.24
C SER A 424 -21.75 -7.67 25.18
N SER A 425 -21.17 -8.85 25.37
CA SER A 425 -21.71 -9.89 26.28
C SER A 425 -21.63 -9.48 27.76
N GLN A 426 -20.61 -8.71 28.15
CA GLN A 426 -20.45 -8.22 29.55
C GLN A 426 -21.31 -7.01 29.86
N GLY A 427 -21.71 -6.20 28.87
CA GLY A 427 -22.61 -5.06 29.05
C GLY A 427 -24.09 -5.40 29.13
N SER A 428 -24.45 -6.66 28.92
CA SER A 428 -25.86 -7.15 28.95
C SER A 428 -26.27 -7.74 30.28
N HIS A 429 -25.45 -7.63 31.31
CA HIS A 429 -25.68 -7.96 32.71
C HIS A 429 -25.62 -6.69 33.56
#